data_d4bfa27809e1a97336298a9fb5a20da4
#
_entry.id   d4bfa27809e1a97336298a9fb5a20da4
#
_cell.length_a   1.000
_cell.length_b   1.000
_cell.length_c   1.000
_cell.angle_alpha   90.00
_cell.angle_beta   90.00
_cell.angle_gamma   90.00
#
_symmetry.space_group_name_H-M   'P 1'
#
loop_
_entity.id
_entity.type
_entity.pdbx_description
1 polymer ?
#
loop_
_entity_poly.entity_id
_entity_poly.type
_entity_poly.pdbx_seq_one_letter_code
_entity_poly.pdbx_strand_id
1 'polypeptide(L)'
;MTYSLYIIGFPSLYGGAGAELYHQIKVWKQMGVEMHLIPTQKNAHGAGLYPEMVKLGVAVHEGYDWEAIPAGAPVISFCNEEFLAALPKIRKRTGRTVFVNCMTWLFGREKEAMRRGDISLFLYQNSNVMGNVMPRLRALNPDPAIRFMTFRPYFDAADFPFAAGRSTDWFGAGHISRQDEDKFSKDTWHI
;
A
#
# COMPACT_ATOMS: atom_id res chain seq x y z
N MET A 1 -20.09 -15.05 -6.74
CA MET A 1 -20.07 -13.59 -6.48
C MET A 1 -18.68 -13.10 -6.80
N THR A 2 -18.56 -12.17 -7.74
CA THR A 2 -17.28 -11.52 -8.03
C THR A 2 -17.07 -10.39 -7.03
N TYR A 3 -15.93 -10.36 -6.37
CA TYR A 3 -15.59 -9.28 -5.43
C TYR A 3 -14.82 -8.20 -6.19
N SER A 4 -15.35 -6.98 -6.19
CA SER A 4 -14.65 -5.82 -6.77
C SER A 4 -13.92 -5.06 -5.66
N LEU A 5 -12.67 -4.65 -5.93
CA LEU A 5 -11.82 -3.89 -5.02
C LEU A 5 -11.32 -2.63 -5.72
N TYR A 6 -11.52 -1.48 -5.10
CA TYR A 6 -11.03 -0.19 -5.57
C TYR A 6 -9.73 0.18 -4.87
N ILE A 7 -8.66 0.29 -5.63
CA ILE A 7 -7.30 0.59 -5.17
C ILE A 7 -7.04 2.06 -5.46
N ILE A 8 -6.73 2.84 -4.43
CA ILE A 8 -6.39 4.26 -4.59
C ILE A 8 -4.89 4.45 -4.51
N GLY A 9 -4.33 5.00 -5.56
CA GLY A 9 -2.89 5.14 -5.76
C GLY A 9 -2.38 4.17 -6.80
N PHE A 10 -1.35 4.56 -7.54
CA PHE A 10 -0.73 3.75 -8.57
C PHE A 10 0.57 3.14 -8.04
N PRO A 11 0.84 1.82 -8.26
CA PRO A 11 2.09 1.23 -7.82
C PRO A 11 3.27 1.89 -8.53
N SER A 12 4.23 2.39 -7.75
CA SER A 12 5.44 3.03 -8.25
C SER A 12 6.50 2.00 -8.60
N LEU A 13 7.33 2.29 -9.58
CA LEU A 13 8.57 1.55 -9.84
C LEU A 13 9.57 1.66 -8.68
N TYR A 14 9.42 2.70 -7.86
CA TYR A 14 10.34 3.03 -6.79
C TYR A 14 9.62 3.01 -5.43
N GLY A 15 10.27 2.40 -4.44
CA GLY A 15 9.78 2.38 -3.07
C GLY A 15 8.99 1.12 -2.70
N GLY A 16 9.18 0.70 -1.44
CA GLY A 16 8.65 -0.56 -0.93
C GLY A 16 7.13 -0.68 -0.96
N ALA A 17 6.41 0.40 -0.64
CA ALA A 17 4.93 0.39 -0.66
C ALA A 17 4.37 0.19 -2.08
N GLY A 18 5.02 0.76 -3.12
CA GLY A 18 4.64 0.54 -4.51
C GLY A 18 4.89 -0.90 -4.96
N ALA A 19 6.06 -1.45 -4.61
CA ALA A 19 6.41 -2.84 -4.90
C ALA A 19 5.46 -3.81 -4.19
N GLU A 20 5.15 -3.57 -2.91
CA GLU A 20 4.20 -4.38 -2.15
C GLU A 20 2.81 -4.37 -2.79
N LEU A 21 2.32 -3.19 -3.16
CA LEU A 21 1.02 -3.06 -3.84
C LEU A 21 1.00 -3.83 -5.16
N TYR A 22 2.07 -3.75 -5.96
CA TYR A 22 2.17 -4.48 -7.22
C TYR A 22 2.06 -6.01 -7.01
N HIS A 23 2.84 -6.55 -6.08
CA HIS A 23 2.79 -7.98 -5.77
C HIS A 23 1.45 -8.40 -5.17
N GLN A 24 0.84 -7.54 -4.36
CA GLN A 24 -0.46 -7.80 -3.78
C GLN A 24 -1.56 -7.84 -4.86
N ILE A 25 -1.50 -6.98 -5.87
CA ILE A 25 -2.39 -7.02 -7.04
C ILE A 25 -2.29 -8.37 -7.76
N LYS A 26 -1.09 -8.93 -7.92
CA LYS A 26 -0.91 -10.27 -8.51
C LYS A 26 -1.64 -11.34 -7.70
N VAL A 27 -1.56 -11.31 -6.38
CA VAL A 27 -2.30 -12.24 -5.49
C VAL A 27 -3.79 -12.07 -5.64
N TRP A 28 -4.31 -10.86 -5.58
CA TRP A 28 -5.76 -10.61 -5.72
C TRP A 28 -6.27 -11.06 -7.09
N LYS A 29 -5.46 -10.90 -8.14
CA LYS A 29 -5.77 -11.45 -9.46
C LYS A 29 -5.94 -12.98 -9.42
N GLN A 30 -4.99 -13.67 -8.78
CA GLN A 30 -5.06 -15.15 -8.64
C GLN A 30 -6.28 -15.58 -7.82
N MET A 31 -6.73 -14.76 -6.87
CA MET A 31 -7.93 -14.98 -6.06
C MET A 31 -9.24 -14.66 -6.82
N GLY A 32 -9.17 -14.20 -8.05
CA GLY A 32 -10.35 -13.84 -8.86
C GLY A 32 -11.01 -12.52 -8.43
N VAL A 33 -10.28 -11.62 -7.75
CA VAL A 33 -10.79 -10.29 -7.41
C VAL A 33 -10.80 -9.41 -8.65
N GLU A 34 -11.93 -8.77 -8.92
CA GLU A 34 -12.04 -7.71 -9.91
C GLU A 34 -11.43 -6.43 -9.34
N MET A 35 -10.43 -5.90 -10.03
CA MET A 35 -9.66 -4.77 -9.50
C MET A 35 -9.84 -3.53 -10.35
N HIS A 36 -10.11 -2.42 -9.65
CA HIS A 36 -10.19 -1.07 -10.19
C HIS A 36 -9.13 -0.21 -9.53
N LEU A 37 -8.35 0.52 -10.30
CA LEU A 37 -7.29 1.36 -9.81
C LEU A 37 -7.56 2.81 -10.17
N ILE A 38 -7.62 3.68 -9.15
CA ILE A 38 -7.79 5.13 -9.31
C ILE A 38 -6.49 5.81 -8.90
N PRO A 39 -5.70 6.31 -9.87
CA PRO A 39 -4.45 7.00 -9.58
C PRO A 39 -4.66 8.29 -8.78
N THR A 40 -3.71 8.60 -7.89
CA THR A 40 -3.61 9.91 -7.23
C THR A 40 -2.66 10.86 -7.96
N GLN A 41 -2.57 10.70 -9.27
CA GLN A 41 -1.83 11.54 -10.19
C GLN A 41 -2.58 11.63 -11.52
N LYS A 42 -2.41 12.74 -12.22
CA LYS A 42 -2.90 12.88 -13.60
C LYS A 42 -2.01 12.10 -14.56
N ASN A 43 -2.57 11.66 -15.69
CA ASN A 43 -1.83 10.98 -16.77
C ASN A 43 -1.13 9.67 -16.34
N ALA A 44 -1.80 8.84 -15.54
CA ALA A 44 -1.28 7.54 -15.11
C ALA A 44 -0.93 6.59 -16.27
N HIS A 45 -1.53 6.78 -17.45
CA HIS A 45 -1.21 6.03 -18.67
C HIS A 45 0.26 6.11 -19.08
N GLY A 46 0.99 7.15 -18.65
CA GLY A 46 2.44 7.29 -18.83
C GLY A 46 3.27 6.66 -17.71
N ALA A 47 2.66 6.08 -16.69
CA ALA A 47 3.39 5.45 -15.58
C ALA A 47 4.04 4.14 -16.03
N GLY A 48 5.28 3.88 -15.56
CA GLY A 48 6.06 2.73 -16.00
C GLY A 48 5.42 1.37 -15.75
N LEU A 49 4.56 1.24 -14.73
CA LEU A 49 3.82 0.01 -14.42
C LEU A 49 2.43 -0.07 -15.08
N TYR A 50 2.01 0.94 -15.85
CA TYR A 50 0.70 0.92 -16.51
C TYR A 50 0.49 -0.32 -17.40
N PRO A 51 1.44 -0.70 -18.30
CA PRO A 51 1.27 -1.89 -19.13
C PRO A 51 1.11 -3.18 -18.30
N GLU A 52 1.79 -3.27 -17.17
CA GLU A 52 1.71 -4.42 -16.27
C GLU A 52 0.34 -4.49 -15.58
N MET A 53 -0.23 -3.35 -15.17
CA MET A 53 -1.58 -3.31 -14.62
C MET A 53 -2.62 -3.77 -15.63
N VAL A 54 -2.51 -3.33 -16.88
CA VAL A 54 -3.40 -3.76 -17.97
C VAL A 54 -3.27 -5.27 -18.24
N LYS A 55 -2.04 -5.81 -18.29
CA LYS A 55 -1.79 -7.25 -18.45
C LYS A 55 -2.39 -8.07 -17.30
N LEU A 56 -2.37 -7.55 -16.09
CA LEU A 56 -3.01 -8.17 -14.93
C LEU A 56 -4.55 -8.05 -14.96
N GLY A 57 -5.12 -7.34 -15.93
CA GLY A 57 -6.57 -7.14 -16.06
C GLY A 57 -7.16 -6.18 -15.03
N VAL A 58 -6.35 -5.24 -14.54
CA VAL A 58 -6.81 -4.17 -13.67
C VAL A 58 -7.49 -3.08 -14.51
N ALA A 59 -8.69 -2.67 -14.15
CA ALA A 59 -9.35 -1.52 -14.75
C ALA A 59 -8.76 -0.23 -14.19
N VAL A 60 -7.95 0.46 -14.98
CA VAL A 60 -7.34 1.73 -14.57
C VAL A 60 -8.23 2.89 -14.98
N HIS A 61 -8.67 3.65 -13.99
CA HIS A 61 -9.51 4.84 -14.15
C HIS A 61 -8.65 6.12 -14.32
N GLU A 62 -9.31 7.22 -14.64
CA GLU A 62 -8.66 8.53 -14.63
C GLU A 62 -8.20 8.93 -13.22
N GLY A 63 -7.15 9.73 -13.15
CA GLY A 63 -6.62 10.19 -11.87
C GLY A 63 -7.64 11.03 -11.10
N TYR A 64 -7.80 10.71 -9.81
CA TYR A 64 -8.75 11.37 -8.91
C TYR A 64 -10.24 11.17 -9.25
N ASP A 65 -10.57 10.17 -10.07
CA ASP A 65 -11.97 9.86 -10.41
C ASP A 65 -12.68 9.11 -9.27
N TRP A 66 -13.09 9.85 -8.24
CA TRP A 66 -13.81 9.28 -7.10
C TRP A 66 -15.24 8.85 -7.44
N GLU A 67 -15.81 9.36 -8.53
CA GLU A 67 -17.15 9.00 -8.98
C GLU A 67 -17.20 7.57 -9.56
N ALA A 68 -16.07 7.06 -10.02
CA ALA A 68 -15.94 5.66 -10.45
C ALA A 68 -16.14 4.64 -9.30
N ILE A 69 -16.10 5.09 -8.03
CA ILE A 69 -16.31 4.19 -6.87
C ILE A 69 -17.82 3.97 -6.69
N PRO A 70 -18.33 2.74 -6.87
CA PRO A 70 -19.73 2.43 -6.60
C PRO A 70 -20.07 2.59 -5.12
N ALA A 71 -21.33 2.86 -4.84
CA ALA A 71 -21.80 2.99 -3.46
C ALA A 71 -21.51 1.71 -2.67
N GLY A 72 -20.84 1.86 -1.53
CA GLY A 72 -20.50 0.74 -0.63
C GLY A 72 -19.36 -0.17 -1.09
N ALA A 73 -18.70 0.10 -2.22
CA ALA A 73 -17.55 -0.69 -2.67
C ALA A 73 -16.36 -0.55 -1.70
N PRO A 74 -15.60 -1.64 -1.45
CA PRO A 74 -14.39 -1.59 -0.63
C PRO A 74 -13.28 -0.81 -1.35
N VAL A 75 -12.61 0.06 -0.59
CA VAL A 75 -11.51 0.90 -1.07
C VAL A 75 -10.28 0.66 -0.21
N ILE A 76 -9.12 0.47 -0.84
CA ILE A 76 -7.83 0.29 -0.16
C ILE A 76 -6.76 1.22 -0.72
N SER A 77 -5.84 1.66 0.14
CA SER A 77 -4.66 2.42 -0.27
C SER A 77 -3.45 2.10 0.59
N PHE A 78 -2.27 2.16 -0.02
CA PHE A 78 -0.97 1.84 0.59
C PHE A 78 -0.15 3.11 0.77
N CYS A 79 0.11 3.52 2.02
CA CYS A 79 0.99 4.64 2.39
C CYS A 79 0.79 5.91 1.54
N ASN A 80 -0.46 6.21 1.15
CA ASN A 80 -0.77 7.29 0.22
C ASN A 80 -1.42 8.47 0.95
N GLU A 81 -0.70 9.59 1.08
CA GLU A 81 -1.22 10.80 1.73
C GLU A 81 -2.33 11.50 0.93
N GLU A 82 -2.34 11.37 -0.41
CA GLU A 82 -3.40 11.93 -1.25
C GLU A 82 -4.72 11.17 -1.04
N PHE A 83 -4.66 9.85 -0.81
CA PHE A 83 -5.82 9.08 -0.38
C PHE A 83 -6.36 9.62 0.95
N LEU A 84 -5.49 9.82 1.94
CA LEU A 84 -5.90 10.35 3.25
C LEU A 84 -6.52 11.75 3.13
N ALA A 85 -6.00 12.58 2.23
CA ALA A 85 -6.57 13.90 1.94
C ALA A 85 -7.94 13.80 1.24
N ALA A 86 -8.13 12.79 0.37
CA ALA A 86 -9.35 12.59 -0.39
C ALA A 86 -10.48 11.88 0.39
N LEU A 87 -10.18 11.31 1.56
CA LEU A 87 -11.14 10.55 2.36
C LEU A 87 -12.51 11.22 2.54
N PRO A 88 -12.62 12.55 2.80
CA PRO A 88 -13.92 13.20 2.91
C PRO A 88 -14.79 13.11 1.64
N LYS A 89 -14.15 12.99 0.47
CA LYS A 89 -14.84 12.77 -0.81
C LYS A 89 -15.20 11.30 -1.00
N ILE A 90 -14.24 10.41 -0.76
CA ILE A 90 -14.40 8.96 -0.89
C ILE A 90 -15.48 8.44 0.07
N ARG A 91 -15.56 8.97 1.28
CA ARG A 91 -16.57 8.61 2.29
C ARG A 91 -18.00 8.91 1.87
N LYS A 92 -18.21 9.84 0.94
CA LYS A 92 -19.54 10.07 0.34
C LYS A 92 -20.01 8.88 -0.51
N ARG A 93 -19.08 8.08 -1.02
CA ARG A 93 -19.34 6.90 -1.86
C ARG A 93 -19.37 5.61 -1.03
N THR A 94 -18.47 5.45 -0.09
CA THR A 94 -18.34 4.20 0.68
C THR A 94 -17.91 4.43 2.11
N GLY A 95 -18.38 3.57 3.02
CA GLY A 95 -17.87 3.43 4.39
C GLY A 95 -16.76 2.38 4.53
N ARG A 96 -16.43 1.66 3.47
CA ARG A 96 -15.48 0.53 3.50
C ARG A 96 -14.09 0.99 3.06
N THR A 97 -13.43 1.76 3.91
CA THR A 97 -12.13 2.38 3.64
C THR A 97 -11.03 1.68 4.41
N VAL A 98 -10.00 1.22 3.71
CA VAL A 98 -8.86 0.49 4.26
C VAL A 98 -7.58 1.28 3.98
N PHE A 99 -6.76 1.48 5.01
CA PHE A 99 -5.45 2.11 4.87
C PHE A 99 -4.35 1.16 5.35
N VAL A 100 -3.39 0.90 4.47
CA VAL A 100 -2.18 0.12 4.78
C VAL A 100 -1.06 1.08 5.08
N ASN A 101 -0.59 1.10 6.33
CA ASN A 101 0.59 1.85 6.73
C ASN A 101 1.82 0.93 6.71
N CYS A 102 2.71 1.14 5.74
CA CYS A 102 3.98 0.42 5.59
C CYS A 102 5.14 1.09 6.34
N MET A 103 4.86 2.13 7.14
CA MET A 103 5.86 2.90 7.86
C MET A 103 5.87 2.56 9.35
N THR A 104 6.93 2.95 10.03
CA THR A 104 7.04 2.81 11.49
C THR A 104 6.48 4.01 12.26
N TRP A 105 5.97 5.01 11.53
CA TRP A 105 5.39 6.23 12.09
C TRP A 105 3.97 6.49 11.57
N LEU A 106 3.28 7.43 12.22
CA LEU A 106 1.95 7.90 11.83
C LEU A 106 2.05 9.15 10.97
N PHE A 107 1.33 9.16 9.86
CA PHE A 107 1.12 10.38 9.09
C PHE A 107 0.22 11.37 9.86
N GLY A 108 0.43 12.66 9.65
CA GLY A 108 -0.45 13.69 10.22
C GLY A 108 -1.90 13.49 9.79
N ARG A 109 -2.12 13.30 8.48
CA ARG A 109 -3.45 13.04 7.89
C ARG A 109 -4.09 11.71 8.34
N GLU A 110 -3.29 10.71 8.69
CA GLU A 110 -3.78 9.45 9.27
C GLU A 110 -4.42 9.68 10.65
N LYS A 111 -3.81 10.54 11.47
CA LYS A 111 -4.37 10.94 12.77
C LYS A 111 -5.68 11.74 12.60
N GLU A 112 -5.73 12.61 11.61
CA GLU A 112 -6.94 13.37 11.28
C GLU A 112 -8.07 12.46 10.78
N ALA A 113 -7.75 11.52 9.88
CA ALA A 113 -8.69 10.53 9.40
C ALA A 113 -9.24 9.66 10.53
N MET A 114 -8.38 9.27 11.49
CA MET A 114 -8.81 8.55 12.70
C MET A 114 -9.78 9.38 13.54
N ARG A 115 -9.49 10.65 13.81
CA ARG A 115 -10.39 11.54 14.58
C ARG A 115 -11.78 11.63 13.96
N ARG A 116 -11.86 11.68 12.62
CA ARG A 116 -13.13 11.76 11.89
C ARG A 116 -13.83 10.42 11.71
N GLY A 117 -13.16 9.28 11.99
CA GLY A 117 -13.69 7.96 11.69
C GLY A 117 -13.78 7.66 10.18
N ASP A 118 -12.90 8.25 9.39
CA ASP A 118 -12.93 8.12 7.93
C ASP A 118 -12.35 6.79 7.42
N ILE A 119 -11.60 6.06 8.26
CA ILE A 119 -11.01 4.77 7.94
C ILE A 119 -11.68 3.69 8.77
N SER A 120 -12.21 2.66 8.12
CA SER A 120 -12.88 1.54 8.79
C SER A 120 -11.89 0.44 9.22
N LEU A 121 -10.75 0.33 8.53
CA LEU A 121 -9.73 -0.67 8.83
C LEU A 121 -8.32 -0.12 8.58
N PHE A 122 -7.50 -0.15 9.62
CA PHE A 122 -6.07 0.11 9.54
C PHE A 122 -5.30 -1.20 9.45
N LEU A 123 -4.39 -1.30 8.49
CA LEU A 123 -3.52 -2.44 8.30
C LEU A 123 -2.05 -2.04 8.51
N TYR A 124 -1.33 -2.86 9.26
CA TYR A 124 0.10 -2.68 9.54
C TYR A 124 0.88 -3.94 9.17
N GLN A 125 2.09 -3.78 8.66
CA GLN A 125 2.91 -4.89 8.17
C GLN A 125 3.32 -5.87 9.27
N ASN A 126 3.39 -5.43 10.52
CA ASN A 126 3.75 -6.31 11.64
C ASN A 126 3.06 -5.89 12.96
N SER A 127 3.03 -6.84 13.90
CA SER A 127 2.37 -6.66 15.20
C SER A 127 3.07 -5.63 16.10
N ASN A 128 4.38 -5.47 15.99
CA ASN A 128 5.13 -4.52 16.83
C ASN A 128 4.77 -3.08 16.46
N VAL A 129 4.75 -2.76 15.15
CA VAL A 129 4.32 -1.44 14.68
C VAL A 129 2.87 -1.20 15.06
N MET A 130 1.98 -2.16 14.82
CA MET A 130 0.58 -2.04 15.21
C MET A 130 0.42 -1.82 16.72
N GLY A 131 1.13 -2.58 17.55
CA GLY A 131 1.10 -2.45 19.02
C GLY A 131 1.52 -1.08 19.52
N ASN A 132 2.49 -0.45 18.86
CA ASN A 132 2.98 0.90 19.20
C ASN A 132 2.05 2.02 18.72
N VAL A 133 1.36 1.81 17.59
CA VAL A 133 0.60 2.85 16.89
C VAL A 133 -0.88 2.84 17.30
N MET A 134 -1.47 1.66 17.43
CA MET A 134 -2.90 1.49 17.72
C MET A 134 -3.36 2.23 19.00
N PRO A 135 -2.67 2.15 20.16
CA PRO A 135 -3.10 2.87 21.35
C PRO A 135 -3.16 4.39 21.13
N ARG A 136 -2.21 4.93 20.35
CA ARG A 136 -2.14 6.37 20.03
C ARG A 136 -3.31 6.80 19.14
N LEU A 137 -3.72 5.95 18.19
CA LEU A 137 -4.89 6.20 17.35
C LEU A 137 -6.19 6.03 18.14
N ARG A 138 -6.29 4.99 18.96
CA ARG A 138 -7.46 4.77 19.83
C ARG A 138 -7.72 5.92 20.79
N ALA A 139 -6.66 6.59 21.27
CA ALA A 139 -6.79 7.79 22.10
C ALA A 139 -7.42 8.98 21.33
N LEU A 140 -7.34 8.99 19.99
CA LEU A 140 -7.96 10.03 19.15
C LEU A 140 -9.42 9.73 18.83
N ASN A 141 -9.78 8.44 18.72
CA ASN A 141 -11.15 7.99 18.48
C ASN A 141 -11.30 6.55 19.01
N PRO A 142 -12.06 6.34 20.10
CA PRO A 142 -12.23 5.03 20.73
C PRO A 142 -13.29 4.14 20.03
N ASP A 143 -13.89 4.58 18.90
CA ASP A 143 -14.95 3.84 18.22
C ASP A 143 -14.51 2.39 17.93
N PRO A 144 -15.17 1.37 18.51
CA PRO A 144 -14.82 -0.03 18.31
C PRO A 144 -15.09 -0.53 16.88
N ALA A 145 -15.88 0.18 16.09
CA ALA A 145 -16.13 -0.15 14.69
C ALA A 145 -14.88 0.04 13.82
N ILE A 146 -13.96 0.91 14.24
CA ILE A 146 -12.66 1.07 13.57
C ILE A 146 -11.75 -0.11 13.94
N ARG A 147 -11.33 -0.86 12.95
CA ARG A 147 -10.55 -2.09 13.15
C ARG A 147 -9.07 -1.87 12.88
N PHE A 148 -8.23 -2.69 13.53
CA PHE A 148 -6.79 -2.74 13.34
C PHE A 148 -6.38 -4.20 13.14
N MET A 149 -5.55 -4.45 12.12
CA MET A 149 -5.07 -5.80 11.83
C MET A 149 -3.64 -5.75 11.31
N THR A 150 -2.91 -6.83 11.48
CA THR A 150 -1.65 -7.04 10.76
C THR A 150 -1.93 -7.53 9.36
N PHE A 151 -1.17 -7.03 8.40
CA PHE A 151 -1.23 -7.39 7.00
C PHE A 151 0.20 -7.65 6.53
N ARG A 152 0.59 -8.91 6.43
CA ARG A 152 1.94 -9.27 6.04
C ARG A 152 2.19 -8.92 4.58
N PRO A 153 3.30 -8.22 4.27
CA PRO A 153 3.65 -7.94 2.88
C PRO A 153 3.86 -9.24 2.12
N TYR A 154 3.45 -9.24 0.87
CA TYR A 154 3.67 -10.34 -0.05
C TYR A 154 4.56 -9.91 -1.19
N PHE A 155 5.51 -10.75 -1.53
CA PHE A 155 6.36 -10.60 -2.71
C PHE A 155 6.36 -11.93 -3.46
N ASP A 156 6.10 -11.88 -4.76
CA ASP A 156 6.10 -13.06 -5.60
C ASP A 156 7.54 -13.55 -5.83
N ALA A 157 7.87 -14.72 -5.30
CA ALA A 157 9.21 -15.29 -5.42
C ALA A 157 9.62 -15.57 -6.88
N ALA A 158 8.65 -15.73 -7.79
CA ALA A 158 8.94 -15.91 -9.21
C ALA A 158 9.57 -14.67 -9.87
N ASP A 159 9.31 -13.47 -9.33
CA ASP A 159 9.95 -12.25 -9.80
C ASP A 159 11.40 -12.08 -9.29
N PHE A 160 11.83 -12.93 -8.36
CA PHE A 160 13.17 -12.92 -7.76
C PHE A 160 13.83 -14.30 -7.90
N PRO A 161 14.14 -14.75 -9.12
CA PRO A 161 14.71 -16.08 -9.33
C PRO A 161 16.06 -16.20 -8.59
N PHE A 162 16.21 -17.31 -7.90
CA PHE A 162 17.48 -17.62 -7.25
C PHE A 162 18.58 -17.83 -8.32
N ALA A 163 19.61 -17.01 -8.29
CA ALA A 163 20.77 -17.20 -9.15
C ALA A 163 21.63 -18.35 -8.61
N ALA A 164 21.58 -19.50 -9.28
CA ALA A 164 22.53 -20.56 -9.05
C ALA A 164 23.91 -20.15 -9.62
N GLY A 165 25.00 -20.38 -8.89
CA GLY A 165 26.36 -20.13 -9.39
C GLY A 165 27.13 -19.05 -8.63
N ARG A 166 26.96 -18.97 -7.33
CA ARG A 166 27.87 -18.18 -6.47
C ARG A 166 29.25 -18.83 -6.42
N SER A 167 30.30 -18.01 -6.61
CA SER A 167 31.64 -18.40 -6.20
C SER A 167 31.61 -18.79 -4.70
N THR A 168 32.22 -19.89 -4.33
CA THR A 168 32.39 -20.33 -2.94
C THR A 168 33.63 -19.71 -2.29
N ASP A 169 34.43 -18.96 -3.05
CA ASP A 169 35.75 -18.50 -2.61
C ASP A 169 35.69 -17.18 -1.81
N TRP A 170 34.53 -16.56 -1.75
CA TRP A 170 34.32 -15.33 -0.99
C TRP A 170 32.86 -15.17 -0.55
N PHE A 171 32.64 -14.49 0.57
CA PHE A 171 31.34 -14.10 1.06
C PHE A 171 30.99 -12.70 0.57
N GLY A 172 29.93 -12.60 -0.23
CA GLY A 172 29.39 -11.32 -0.69
C GLY A 172 28.24 -10.89 0.21
N ALA A 173 28.38 -9.74 0.88
CA ALA A 173 27.30 -9.06 1.56
C ALA A 173 26.82 -7.88 0.71
N GLY A 174 25.51 -7.67 0.64
CA GLY A 174 24.92 -6.57 -0.10
C GLY A 174 23.80 -5.87 0.67
N HIS A 175 23.66 -4.58 0.44
CA HIS A 175 22.56 -3.78 0.95
C HIS A 175 21.74 -3.25 -0.23
N ILE A 176 20.46 -3.56 -0.27
CA ILE A 176 19.53 -3.06 -1.30
C ILE A 176 18.62 -2.02 -0.65
N SER A 177 18.78 -0.76 -1.03
CA SER A 177 17.91 0.32 -0.59
C SER A 177 17.77 1.40 -1.66
N ARG A 178 16.88 2.37 -1.42
CA ARG A 178 16.89 3.62 -2.18
C ARG A 178 18.20 4.37 -1.92
N GLN A 179 18.55 5.26 -2.83
CA GLN A 179 19.78 6.06 -2.77
C GLN A 179 19.70 7.22 -1.74
N ASP A 180 18.98 7.01 -0.66
CA ASP A 180 18.77 8.00 0.40
C ASP A 180 19.83 7.80 1.48
N GLU A 181 20.51 8.85 1.90
CA GLU A 181 21.57 8.79 2.92
C GLU A 181 21.10 8.20 4.25
N ASP A 182 19.82 8.41 4.61
CA ASP A 182 19.21 7.85 5.83
C ASP A 182 19.06 6.32 5.82
N LYS A 183 19.30 5.67 4.69
CA LYS A 183 19.25 4.20 4.54
C LYS A 183 20.59 3.53 4.84
N PHE A 184 21.66 4.30 4.98
CA PHE A 184 22.98 3.80 5.28
C PHE A 184 23.38 4.22 6.70
N SER A 185 23.74 3.25 7.54
CA SER A 185 24.42 3.53 8.81
C SER A 185 25.78 4.16 8.51
N LYS A 186 26.22 5.10 9.38
CA LYS A 186 27.58 5.64 9.33
C LYS A 186 28.66 4.54 9.40
N ASP A 187 28.28 3.41 9.99
CA ASP A 187 29.17 2.26 10.20
C ASP A 187 29.04 1.19 9.10
N THR A 188 28.21 1.41 8.06
CA THR A 188 27.97 0.39 7.00
C THR A 188 29.25 -0.04 6.28
N TRP A 189 30.27 0.81 6.27
CA TRP A 189 31.54 0.56 5.57
C TRP A 189 32.72 0.31 6.51
N HIS A 190 32.47 0.13 7.81
CA HIS A 190 33.49 -0.15 8.83
C HIS A 190 33.44 -1.60 9.33
N ILE A 191 32.96 -2.51 8.48
CA ILE A 191 32.95 -3.95 8.77
C ILE A 191 34.23 -4.61 8.25
#